data_54b95a8c19a6b947027b7b21908f5c2f
#
_entry.id   54b95a8c19a6b947027b7b21908f5c2f
#
_cell.length_a   1.000
_cell.length_b   1.000
_cell.length_c   1.000
_cell.angle_alpha   90.00
_cell.angle_beta   90.00
_cell.angle_gamma   90.00
#
_symmetry.space_group_name_H-M   'P 1'
#
loop_
_entity.id
_entity.type
_entity.pdbx_description
1 polymer ?
#
loop_
_entity_poly.entity_id
_entity_poly.type
_entity_poly.pdbx_seq_one_letter_code
_entity_poly.pdbx_strand_id
1 'polypeptide(L)'
;VQGACDMGGLPNVYTAYQQVANADAQAKMEKFWNVQLSNKVGKPMTVAFDEAYEGKMKAFYIMGENPMISDPDLHHAEEALKKLDFLVVEDIFLTETAKLADVVLPASTYAEKEGTFTNTERRVQKLDPAVKAPGSAKHDWEIHQMIAEKMGFEWNFNNAEERSEEHTSELQSHGLISY
;
A
#
# COMPACT_ATOMS: atom_id res chain seq x y z
N VAL A 1 5.18 -10.09 1.81
CA VAL A 1 6.25 -9.08 1.66
C VAL A 1 6.75 -9.03 0.22
N GLN A 2 7.15 -10.18 -0.39
CA GLN A 2 7.78 -10.19 -1.72
C GLN A 2 6.91 -9.50 -2.80
N GLY A 3 5.62 -9.85 -2.89
CA GLY A 3 4.72 -9.24 -3.85
C GLY A 3 4.59 -7.72 -3.69
N ALA A 4 4.48 -7.23 -2.44
CA ALA A 4 4.42 -5.79 -2.19
C ALA A 4 5.71 -5.07 -2.66
N CYS A 5 6.88 -5.66 -2.42
CA CYS A 5 8.15 -5.10 -2.89
C CYS A 5 8.23 -5.08 -4.43
N ASP A 6 7.82 -6.17 -5.09
CA ASP A 6 7.82 -6.28 -6.56
C ASP A 6 6.88 -5.24 -7.20
N MET A 7 5.79 -4.91 -6.52
CA MET A 7 4.81 -3.90 -6.95
C MET A 7 5.17 -2.46 -6.57
N GLY A 8 6.37 -2.22 -6.04
CA GLY A 8 6.85 -0.88 -5.69
C GLY A 8 6.50 -0.43 -4.28
N GLY A 9 6.17 -1.34 -3.37
CA GLY A 9 5.86 -1.04 -1.95
C GLY A 9 7.09 -0.68 -1.10
N LEU A 10 8.22 -0.33 -1.72
CA LEU A 10 9.42 0.16 -1.04
C LEU A 10 9.58 1.67 -1.26
N PRO A 11 10.17 2.39 -0.31
CA PRO A 11 10.22 3.86 -0.37
C PRO A 11 11.12 4.43 -1.47
N ASN A 12 11.96 3.63 -2.08
CA ASN A 12 12.99 4.06 -3.03
C ASN A 12 12.80 3.52 -4.45
N VAL A 13 11.75 2.75 -4.71
CA VAL A 13 11.52 2.15 -6.03
C VAL A 13 10.06 2.28 -6.48
N TYR A 14 9.87 2.34 -7.77
CA TYR A 14 8.61 2.05 -8.46
C TYR A 14 8.47 0.53 -8.65
N THR A 15 7.38 0.10 -9.27
CA THR A 15 7.14 -1.28 -9.70
C THR A 15 8.38 -1.87 -10.38
N ALA A 16 8.65 -3.14 -10.14
CA ALA A 16 9.81 -3.86 -10.70
C ALA A 16 11.17 -3.28 -10.29
N TYR A 17 11.28 -2.74 -9.08
CA TYR A 17 12.52 -2.19 -8.50
C TYR A 17 13.17 -1.05 -9.30
N GLN A 18 12.41 -0.33 -10.10
CA GLN A 18 12.91 0.84 -10.81
C GLN A 18 13.16 1.98 -9.81
N GLN A 19 14.38 2.50 -9.78
CA GLN A 19 14.76 3.50 -8.77
C GLN A 19 14.02 4.82 -8.98
N VAL A 20 13.39 5.35 -7.91
CA VAL A 20 12.70 6.66 -7.91
C VAL A 20 13.63 7.81 -8.32
N ALA A 21 14.91 7.73 -7.91
CA ALA A 21 15.91 8.74 -8.25
C ALA A 21 16.42 8.67 -9.72
N ASN A 22 15.99 7.68 -10.51
CA ASN A 22 16.38 7.53 -11.91
C ASN A 22 15.38 8.27 -12.81
N ALA A 23 15.85 9.29 -13.53
CA ALA A 23 15.00 10.13 -14.38
C ALA A 23 14.32 9.37 -15.52
N ASP A 24 14.97 8.34 -16.09
CA ASP A 24 14.39 7.54 -17.18
C ASP A 24 13.27 6.65 -16.64
N ALA A 25 13.48 6.06 -15.43
CA ALA A 25 12.46 5.30 -14.74
C ALA A 25 11.25 6.18 -14.39
N GLN A 26 11.50 7.37 -13.84
CA GLN A 26 10.44 8.34 -13.54
C GLN A 26 9.63 8.69 -14.80
N ALA A 27 10.29 9.11 -15.87
CA ALA A 27 9.63 9.48 -17.13
C ALA A 27 8.79 8.33 -17.71
N LYS A 28 9.29 7.10 -17.60
CA LYS A 28 8.55 5.91 -18.01
C LYS A 28 7.27 5.72 -17.20
N MET A 29 7.36 5.80 -15.86
CA MET A 29 6.21 5.61 -14.98
C MET A 29 5.21 6.76 -15.08
N GLU A 30 5.66 8.01 -15.24
CA GLU A 30 4.80 9.16 -15.51
C GLU A 30 3.98 8.99 -16.79
N LYS A 31 4.64 8.49 -17.84
CA LYS A 31 3.95 8.20 -19.11
C LYS A 31 2.94 7.07 -18.96
N PHE A 32 3.30 6.02 -18.19
CA PHE A 32 2.46 4.83 -18.01
C PHE A 32 1.21 5.14 -17.17
N TRP A 33 1.40 5.83 -16.04
CA TRP A 33 0.29 6.19 -15.15
C TRP A 33 -0.41 7.50 -15.53
N ASN A 34 0.10 8.21 -16.54
CA ASN A 34 -0.41 9.51 -16.99
C ASN A 34 -0.53 10.53 -15.83
N VAL A 35 0.47 10.56 -14.96
CA VAL A 35 0.54 11.47 -13.81
C VAL A 35 1.97 11.99 -13.64
N GLN A 36 2.10 13.16 -13.01
CA GLN A 36 3.40 13.68 -12.62
C GLN A 36 3.82 13.06 -11.28
N LEU A 37 5.03 12.51 -11.22
CA LEU A 37 5.56 11.83 -10.06
C LEU A 37 6.64 12.65 -9.34
N SER A 38 6.78 12.42 -8.04
CA SER A 38 7.88 12.97 -7.26
C SER A 38 9.18 12.19 -7.54
N ASN A 39 10.29 12.91 -7.71
CA ASN A 39 11.64 12.32 -7.77
C ASN A 39 12.28 12.15 -6.39
N LYS A 40 11.55 12.46 -5.32
CA LYS A 40 12.04 12.33 -3.94
C LYS A 40 11.86 10.91 -3.48
N VAL A 41 12.96 10.29 -3.06
CA VAL A 41 12.94 8.98 -2.40
C VAL A 41 12.14 9.08 -1.10
N GLY A 42 11.23 8.13 -0.89
CA GLY A 42 10.46 8.04 0.35
C GLY A 42 11.34 7.64 1.55
N LYS A 43 10.75 7.65 2.73
CA LYS A 43 11.46 7.36 3.99
C LYS A 43 11.23 5.91 4.41
N PRO A 44 12.25 5.24 4.98
CA PRO A 44 12.04 4.02 5.74
C PRO A 44 11.11 4.28 6.93
N MET A 45 10.38 3.26 7.37
CA MET A 45 9.39 3.37 8.43
C MET A 45 9.97 4.01 9.70
N THR A 46 11.14 3.57 10.17
CA THR A 46 11.79 4.12 11.36
C THR A 46 12.04 5.63 11.26
N VAL A 47 12.56 6.08 10.10
CA VAL A 47 12.79 7.51 9.86
C VAL A 47 11.47 8.28 9.77
N ALA A 48 10.42 7.69 9.20
CA ALA A 48 9.11 8.32 9.10
C ALA A 48 8.49 8.51 10.50
N PHE A 49 8.68 7.57 11.42
CA PHE A 49 8.25 7.71 12.82
C PHE A 49 9.04 8.79 13.57
N ASP A 50 10.37 8.85 13.39
CA ASP A 50 11.19 9.95 13.95
C ASP A 50 10.70 11.30 13.45
N GLU A 51 10.45 11.43 12.14
CA GLU A 51 9.94 12.67 11.54
C GLU A 51 8.51 13.01 11.99
N ALA A 52 7.67 12.01 12.25
CA ALA A 52 6.35 12.23 12.85
C ALA A 52 6.48 12.73 14.30
N TYR A 53 7.34 12.10 15.08
CA TYR A 53 7.64 12.55 16.45
C TYR A 53 8.17 13.98 16.52
N GLU A 54 9.00 14.38 15.55
CA GLU A 54 9.52 15.75 15.40
C GLU A 54 8.51 16.73 14.79
N GLY A 55 7.32 16.26 14.38
CA GLY A 55 6.27 17.07 13.75
C GLY A 55 6.55 17.49 12.28
N LYS A 56 7.51 16.85 11.65
CA LYS A 56 7.85 17.05 10.22
C LYS A 56 6.93 16.25 9.31
N MET A 57 6.56 15.03 9.70
CA MET A 57 5.55 14.21 9.04
C MET A 57 4.19 14.55 9.66
N LYS A 58 3.18 14.80 8.82
CA LYS A 58 1.89 15.34 9.26
C LYS A 58 0.76 14.32 9.21
N ALA A 59 0.85 13.37 8.30
CA ALA A 59 -0.18 12.37 8.13
C ALA A 59 0.40 11.01 7.77
N PHE A 60 -0.27 9.94 8.23
CA PHE A 60 -0.01 8.58 7.81
C PHE A 60 -1.27 7.90 7.30
N TYR A 61 -1.08 7.06 6.30
CA TYR A 61 -2.01 6.02 5.89
C TYR A 61 -1.35 4.67 6.13
N ILE A 62 -1.84 3.93 7.11
CA ILE A 62 -1.28 2.63 7.53
C ILE A 62 -2.23 1.54 7.05
N MET A 63 -1.72 0.59 6.28
CA MET A 63 -2.49 -0.51 5.72
C MET A 63 -1.94 -1.86 6.16
N GLY A 64 -2.75 -2.62 6.93
CA GLY A 64 -2.43 -3.99 7.34
C GLY A 64 -1.20 -4.12 8.22
N GLU A 65 -0.88 -3.09 8.99
CA GLU A 65 0.27 -3.04 9.90
C GLU A 65 -0.14 -2.47 11.26
N ASN A 66 0.44 -3.01 12.33
CA ASN A 66 0.18 -2.56 13.69
C ASN A 66 1.48 -2.11 14.38
N PRO A 67 2.01 -0.91 14.07
CA PRO A 67 3.23 -0.37 14.67
C PRO A 67 3.21 -0.34 16.18
N MET A 68 2.04 -0.18 16.82
CA MET A 68 1.87 -0.24 18.26
C MET A 68 2.23 -1.59 18.88
N ILE A 69 2.51 -2.63 18.07
CA ILE A 69 3.00 -3.93 18.53
C ILE A 69 4.32 -4.31 17.86
N SER A 70 4.50 -3.92 16.58
CA SER A 70 5.63 -4.38 15.76
C SER A 70 6.86 -3.47 15.84
N ASP A 71 6.70 -2.21 16.26
CA ASP A 71 7.83 -1.30 16.40
C ASP A 71 8.73 -1.70 17.59
N PRO A 72 10.05 -1.63 17.47
CA PRO A 72 10.97 -1.92 18.57
C PRO A 72 10.83 -0.98 19.78
N ASP A 73 10.42 0.27 19.55
CA ASP A 73 10.15 1.27 20.60
C ASP A 73 8.68 1.68 20.58
N LEU A 74 7.85 0.93 21.29
CA LEU A 74 6.40 1.14 21.33
C LEU A 74 6.00 2.52 21.90
N HIS A 75 6.75 3.05 22.85
CA HIS A 75 6.47 4.37 23.42
C HIS A 75 6.74 5.48 22.41
N HIS A 76 7.85 5.40 21.72
CA HIS A 76 8.20 6.33 20.65
C HIS A 76 7.17 6.28 19.50
N ALA A 77 6.78 5.06 19.08
CA ALA A 77 5.76 4.86 18.08
C ALA A 77 4.40 5.47 18.48
N GLU A 78 3.95 5.24 19.70
CA GLU A 78 2.71 5.82 20.21
C GLU A 78 2.72 7.35 20.22
N GLU A 79 3.81 7.94 20.72
CA GLU A 79 3.95 9.39 20.77
C GLU A 79 4.06 10.00 19.37
N ALA A 80 4.74 9.34 18.42
CA ALA A 80 4.83 9.77 17.04
C ALA A 80 3.45 9.77 16.37
N LEU A 81 2.68 8.69 16.53
CA LEU A 81 1.32 8.59 15.98
C LEU A 81 0.38 9.64 16.54
N LYS A 82 0.46 9.92 17.86
CA LYS A 82 -0.36 10.97 18.50
C LYS A 82 -0.03 12.40 18.08
N LYS A 83 1.15 12.62 17.51
CA LYS A 83 1.58 13.94 17.00
C LYS A 83 1.18 14.20 15.55
N LEU A 84 0.68 13.20 14.85
CA LEU A 84 0.17 13.38 13.50
C LEU A 84 -1.06 14.29 13.49
N ASP A 85 -1.18 15.11 12.47
CA ASP A 85 -2.37 15.93 12.22
C ASP A 85 -3.52 15.05 11.67
N PHE A 86 -3.20 13.91 11.04
CA PHE A 86 -4.19 12.99 10.47
C PHE A 86 -3.64 11.57 10.34
N LEU A 87 -4.33 10.60 10.91
CA LEU A 87 -4.00 9.17 10.84
C LEU A 87 -5.16 8.36 10.28
N VAL A 88 -4.90 7.67 9.18
CA VAL A 88 -5.82 6.68 8.59
C VAL A 88 -5.25 5.30 8.78
N VAL A 89 -6.06 4.37 9.26
CA VAL A 89 -5.69 2.95 9.38
C VAL A 89 -6.69 2.10 8.62
N GLU A 90 -6.19 1.31 7.69
CA GLU A 90 -6.93 0.28 6.96
C GLU A 90 -6.50 -1.08 7.47
N ASP A 91 -7.39 -1.80 8.16
CA ASP A 91 -7.06 -3.08 8.77
C ASP A 91 -8.30 -3.97 8.89
N ILE A 92 -8.05 -5.27 9.06
CA ILE A 92 -9.09 -6.29 9.29
C ILE A 92 -9.57 -6.32 10.75
N PHE A 93 -8.80 -5.74 11.67
CA PHE A 93 -9.13 -5.65 13.10
C PHE A 93 -8.97 -4.22 13.61
N LEU A 94 -9.70 -3.89 14.66
CA LEU A 94 -9.49 -2.66 15.43
C LEU A 94 -8.25 -2.82 16.33
N THR A 95 -7.08 -2.72 15.73
CA THR A 95 -5.77 -2.86 16.38
C THR A 95 -5.48 -1.71 17.34
N GLU A 96 -4.39 -1.81 18.10
CA GLU A 96 -3.92 -0.73 18.98
C GLU A 96 -3.62 0.53 18.18
N THR A 97 -3.01 0.38 17.00
CA THR A 97 -2.77 1.49 16.06
C THR A 97 -4.07 2.07 15.53
N ALA A 98 -5.03 1.22 15.14
CA ALA A 98 -6.33 1.67 14.65
C ALA A 98 -7.14 2.46 15.72
N LYS A 99 -6.94 2.18 17.00
CA LYS A 99 -7.58 2.94 18.09
C LYS A 99 -7.06 4.37 18.23
N LEU A 100 -5.90 4.68 17.68
CA LEU A 100 -5.32 6.03 17.65
C LEU A 100 -5.71 6.80 16.38
N ALA A 101 -6.30 6.13 15.39
CA ALA A 101 -6.59 6.71 14.09
C ALA A 101 -7.79 7.67 14.12
N ASP A 102 -7.72 8.73 13.30
CA ASP A 102 -8.86 9.61 13.02
C ASP A 102 -9.89 8.92 12.14
N VAL A 103 -9.43 8.04 11.24
CA VAL A 103 -10.28 7.25 10.35
C VAL A 103 -9.81 5.80 10.33
N VAL A 104 -10.76 4.88 10.54
CA VAL A 104 -10.53 3.44 10.39
C VAL A 104 -11.34 2.92 9.21
N LEU A 105 -10.66 2.26 8.28
CA LEU A 105 -11.27 1.67 7.08
C LEU A 105 -11.27 0.13 7.25
N PRO A 106 -12.42 -0.52 7.41
CA PRO A 106 -12.49 -1.96 7.62
C PRO A 106 -12.18 -2.70 6.31
N ALA A 107 -11.07 -3.40 6.28
CA ALA A 107 -10.60 -4.20 5.17
C ALA A 107 -11.01 -5.67 5.30
N SER A 108 -10.97 -6.42 4.20
CA SER A 108 -11.20 -7.86 4.17
C SER A 108 -9.89 -8.63 4.27
N THR A 109 -9.93 -9.80 4.92
CA THR A 109 -8.79 -10.72 4.97
C THR A 109 -8.61 -11.47 3.64
N TYR A 110 -7.46 -12.12 3.49
CA TYR A 110 -7.14 -12.92 2.28
C TYR A 110 -8.16 -14.04 1.99
N ALA A 111 -8.83 -14.57 3.02
CA ALA A 111 -9.84 -15.62 2.84
C ALA A 111 -11.20 -15.06 2.35
N GLU A 112 -11.37 -13.77 2.32
CA GLU A 112 -12.62 -13.06 2.00
C GLU A 112 -12.56 -12.36 0.65
N LYS A 113 -11.39 -12.35 -0.01
CA LYS A 113 -11.17 -11.64 -1.28
C LYS A 113 -10.44 -12.49 -2.31
N GLU A 114 -10.64 -12.17 -3.58
CA GLU A 114 -9.84 -12.67 -4.68
C GLU A 114 -8.55 -11.86 -4.84
N GLY A 115 -7.56 -12.43 -5.49
CA GLY A 115 -6.31 -11.76 -5.79
C GLY A 115 -5.16 -12.73 -6.01
N THR A 116 -3.95 -12.22 -5.87
CA THR A 116 -2.73 -13.02 -6.02
C THR A 116 -1.77 -12.81 -4.86
N PHE A 117 -1.07 -13.87 -4.48
CA PHE A 117 0.08 -13.81 -3.60
C PHE A 117 1.35 -14.16 -4.36
N THR A 118 2.40 -13.40 -4.12
CA THR A 118 3.74 -13.73 -4.60
C THR A 118 4.58 -14.21 -3.42
N ASN A 119 5.04 -15.46 -3.48
CA ASN A 119 5.90 -16.04 -2.44
C ASN A 119 7.36 -15.57 -2.58
N THR A 120 8.24 -16.05 -1.69
CA THR A 120 9.66 -15.69 -1.69
C THR A 120 10.40 -16.14 -2.97
N GLU A 121 9.92 -17.20 -3.62
CA GLU A 121 10.45 -17.68 -4.91
C GLU A 121 9.92 -16.87 -6.11
N ARG A 122 9.13 -15.83 -5.86
CA ARG A 122 8.42 -15.03 -6.86
C ARG A 122 7.38 -15.82 -7.67
N ARG A 123 6.90 -16.91 -7.12
CA ARG A 123 5.78 -17.64 -7.70
C ARG A 123 4.48 -16.93 -7.36
N VAL A 124 3.76 -16.49 -8.37
CA VAL A 124 2.43 -15.89 -8.26
C VAL A 124 1.39 -16.99 -8.10
N GLN A 125 0.56 -16.88 -7.07
CA GLN A 125 -0.48 -17.86 -6.73
C GLN A 125 -1.82 -17.14 -6.66
N LYS A 126 -2.80 -17.60 -7.46
CA LYS A 126 -4.16 -17.08 -7.42
C LYS A 126 -4.85 -17.52 -6.12
N LEU A 127 -5.63 -16.62 -5.58
CA LEU A 127 -6.47 -16.82 -4.41
C LEU A 127 -7.91 -16.53 -4.77
N ASP A 128 -8.80 -17.45 -4.43
CA ASP A 128 -10.25 -17.26 -4.53
C ASP A 128 -10.84 -17.13 -3.12
N PRO A 129 -11.91 -16.34 -2.94
CA PRO A 129 -12.51 -16.14 -1.62
C PRO A 129 -13.15 -17.44 -1.11
N ALA A 130 -12.85 -17.81 0.12
CA ALA A 130 -13.45 -18.97 0.80
C ALA A 130 -14.70 -18.60 1.59
N VAL A 131 -14.78 -17.35 2.07
CA VAL A 131 -15.89 -16.82 2.87
C VAL A 131 -16.18 -15.38 2.45
N LYS A 132 -17.37 -14.88 2.84
CA LYS A 132 -17.74 -13.49 2.60
C LYS A 132 -17.13 -12.57 3.66
N ALA A 133 -16.71 -11.38 3.25
CA ALA A 133 -16.28 -10.34 4.18
C ALA A 133 -17.41 -9.96 5.16
N PRO A 134 -17.10 -9.75 6.44
CA PRO A 134 -18.10 -9.42 7.46
C PRO A 134 -18.54 -7.97 7.37
N GLY A 135 -19.80 -7.73 7.69
CA GLY A 135 -20.36 -6.38 7.85
C GLY A 135 -20.17 -5.49 6.63
N SER A 136 -19.48 -4.36 6.82
CA SER A 136 -19.17 -3.37 5.78
C SER A 136 -17.72 -3.43 5.30
N ALA A 137 -16.95 -4.46 5.69
CA ALA A 137 -15.58 -4.63 5.24
C ALA A 137 -15.51 -4.73 3.72
N LYS A 138 -14.51 -4.08 3.14
CA LYS A 138 -14.27 -3.99 1.70
C LYS A 138 -12.92 -4.63 1.35
N HIS A 139 -12.76 -4.99 0.10
CA HIS A 139 -11.43 -5.35 -0.39
C HIS A 139 -10.55 -4.09 -0.47
N ASP A 140 -9.25 -4.22 -0.21
CA ASP A 140 -8.34 -3.07 -0.18
C ASP A 140 -8.41 -2.26 -1.49
N TRP A 141 -8.51 -2.94 -2.63
CA TRP A 141 -8.63 -2.27 -3.92
C TRP A 141 -9.95 -1.48 -4.07
N GLU A 142 -11.07 -1.96 -3.49
CA GLU A 142 -12.34 -1.22 -3.48
C GLU A 142 -12.23 0.03 -2.61
N ILE A 143 -11.56 -0.08 -1.45
CA ILE A 143 -11.31 1.06 -0.55
C ILE A 143 -10.52 2.14 -1.28
N HIS A 144 -9.42 1.75 -1.95
CA HIS A 144 -8.59 2.68 -2.70
C HIS A 144 -9.34 3.29 -3.89
N GLN A 145 -10.16 2.52 -4.60
CA GLN A 145 -11.00 3.04 -5.66
C GLN A 145 -12.00 4.10 -5.14
N MET A 146 -12.67 3.81 -4.03
CA MET A 146 -13.60 4.76 -3.41
C MET A 146 -12.90 6.06 -2.96
N ILE A 147 -11.67 5.97 -2.45
CA ILE A 147 -10.84 7.13 -2.10
C ILE A 147 -10.49 7.90 -3.38
N ALA A 148 -10.00 7.22 -4.42
CA ALA A 148 -9.63 7.83 -5.69
C ALA A 148 -10.80 8.58 -6.33
N GLU A 149 -11.99 7.97 -6.36
CA GLU A 149 -13.23 8.61 -6.84
C GLU A 149 -13.55 9.89 -6.06
N LYS A 150 -13.40 9.87 -4.72
CA LYS A 150 -13.60 11.06 -3.88
C LYS A 150 -12.54 12.15 -4.12
N MET A 151 -11.36 11.78 -4.59
CA MET A 151 -10.31 12.70 -5.00
C MET A 151 -10.46 13.19 -6.46
N GLY A 152 -11.47 12.71 -7.19
CA GLY A 152 -11.76 13.10 -8.58
C GLY A 152 -11.05 12.27 -9.64
N PHE A 153 -10.50 11.12 -9.30
CA PHE A 153 -9.96 10.17 -10.25
C PHE A 153 -11.06 9.20 -10.73
N GLU A 154 -11.08 8.93 -12.02
CA GLU A 154 -12.03 7.98 -12.62
C GLU A 154 -11.42 6.57 -12.67
N TRP A 155 -11.45 5.89 -11.55
CA TRP A 155 -11.07 4.47 -11.47
C TRP A 155 -12.34 3.61 -11.54
N ASN A 156 -12.41 2.69 -12.50
CA ASN A 156 -13.58 1.86 -12.77
C ASN A 156 -13.20 0.38 -12.90
N PHE A 157 -12.54 -0.16 -11.89
CA PHE A 157 -12.19 -1.58 -11.84
C PHE A 157 -13.36 -2.39 -11.30
N ASN A 158 -13.70 -3.50 -11.95
CA ASN A 158 -14.79 -4.39 -11.53
C ASN A 158 -14.30 -5.54 -10.65
N ASN A 159 -13.01 -5.85 -10.72
CA ASN A 159 -12.39 -6.95 -9.98
C ASN A 159 -10.89 -6.70 -9.79
N ALA A 160 -10.26 -7.58 -8.97
CA ALA A 160 -8.84 -7.49 -8.69
C ALA A 160 -7.95 -7.78 -9.91
N GLU A 161 -8.43 -8.58 -10.86
CA GLU A 161 -7.70 -8.96 -12.07
C GLU A 161 -7.53 -7.75 -13.00
N GLU A 162 -8.60 -7.02 -13.31
CA GLU A 162 -8.55 -5.81 -14.13
C GLU A 162 -7.56 -4.79 -13.57
N ARG A 163 -7.56 -4.59 -12.25
CA ARG A 163 -6.62 -3.71 -11.60
C ARG A 163 -5.18 -4.23 -11.66
N SER A 164 -4.99 -5.54 -11.59
CA SER A 164 -3.68 -6.19 -11.63
C SER A 164 -3.03 -6.15 -13.00
N GLU A 165 -3.81 -6.10 -14.09
CA GLU A 165 -3.29 -6.10 -15.46
C GLU A 165 -2.44 -4.87 -15.77
N GLU A 166 -2.75 -3.71 -15.23
CA GLU A 166 -1.91 -2.50 -15.37
C GLU A 166 -0.48 -2.76 -14.88
N HIS A 167 -0.34 -3.40 -13.72
CA HIS A 167 0.96 -3.66 -13.11
C HIS A 167 1.65 -4.90 -13.71
N THR A 168 0.89 -5.90 -14.12
CA THR A 168 1.44 -7.14 -14.70
C THR A 168 2.11 -6.90 -16.05
N SER A 169 1.56 -6.03 -16.89
CA SER A 169 2.16 -5.64 -18.16
C SER A 169 3.53 -4.99 -17.99
N GLU A 170 3.73 -4.22 -16.93
CA GLU A 170 5.02 -3.63 -16.55
C GLU A 170 6.04 -4.69 -16.13
N LEU A 171 5.66 -5.63 -15.27
CA LEU A 171 6.55 -6.72 -14.83
C LEU A 171 6.98 -7.61 -16.00
N GLN A 172 6.08 -7.89 -16.94
CA GLN A 172 6.38 -8.65 -18.17
C GLN A 172 7.36 -7.90 -19.07
N SER A 173 7.17 -6.60 -19.25
CA SER A 173 8.05 -5.78 -20.10
C SER A 173 9.50 -5.74 -19.61
N HIS A 174 9.72 -6.05 -18.34
CA HIS A 174 11.05 -6.12 -17.72
C HIS A 174 11.63 -7.55 -17.65
N GLY A 175 10.93 -8.55 -18.15
CA GLY A 175 11.38 -9.95 -18.10
C GLY A 175 11.43 -10.54 -16.68
N LEU A 176 10.74 -9.91 -15.73
CA LEU A 176 10.69 -10.35 -14.33
C LEU A 176 9.64 -11.45 -14.09
N ILE A 177 8.69 -11.60 -15.00
CA ILE A 177 7.72 -12.69 -15.01
C ILE A 177 7.86 -13.41 -16.36
N SER A 178 8.28 -14.66 -16.32
CA SER A 178 8.13 -15.60 -17.43
C SER A 178 7.04 -16.60 -17.10
N TYR A 179 6.09 -16.79 -18.00
CA TYR A 179 5.11 -17.87 -17.91
C TYR A 179 5.75 -19.22 -18.21
#